data_c85bb6b82984faab711e440e6d95b88c
#
_entry.id   c85bb6b82984faab711e440e6d95b88c
#
_cell.length_a   1.000
_cell.length_b   1.000
_cell.length_c   1.000
_cell.angle_alpha   90.00
_cell.angle_beta   90.00
_cell.angle_gamma   90.00
#
_symmetry.space_group_name_H-M   'P 1'
#
loop_
_entity.id
_entity.type
_entity.pdbx_description
1 polymer ?
#
loop_
_entity_poly.entity_id
_entity_poly.type
_entity_poly.pdbx_seq_one_letter_code
_entity_poly.pdbx_strand_id
1 'polypeptide(L)'
;MALKTFKPYTKSTRGTVVVDRSSLWKGSPYKPLTRGQNFTGGRNNNGRITSRHMGGGSKHKFRIIDFFRKKKNMPAIVERIEYDPNRTAYIALITYEDKQKSYIICPQGLKKGDKIESGKNVEIKIGNSLELKDIPPGTSLHNVELIPGNGGKLARSAGSSITLSG
;
A
#
# COMPACT_ATOMS: atom_id res chain seq x y z
N MET A 1 15.28 6.55 2.04
CA MET A 1 14.93 5.57 3.09
C MET A 1 16.18 5.33 3.95
N ALA A 2 16.03 5.35 5.27
CA ALA A 2 17.13 4.99 6.17
C ALA A 2 17.37 3.48 6.12
N LEU A 3 18.64 3.08 6.18
CA LEU A 3 19.06 1.69 6.19
C LEU A 3 19.57 1.33 7.58
N LYS A 4 19.25 0.12 8.02
CA LYS A 4 19.72 -0.44 9.28
C LYS A 4 20.69 -1.58 8.98
N THR A 5 21.89 -1.48 9.51
CA THR A 5 22.91 -2.53 9.49
C THR A 5 22.94 -3.26 10.84
N PHE A 6 23.37 -4.49 10.83
CA PHE A 6 23.53 -5.29 12.05
C PHE A 6 24.99 -5.41 12.46
N LYS A 7 25.26 -5.64 13.73
CA LYS A 7 26.60 -5.96 14.22
C LYS A 7 27.04 -7.30 13.63
N PRO A 8 28.32 -7.44 13.18
CA PRO A 8 28.80 -8.59 12.41
C PRO A 8 29.16 -9.80 13.28
N TYR A 9 28.22 -10.29 14.08
CA TYR A 9 28.44 -11.44 14.95
C TYR A 9 28.44 -12.78 14.22
N THR A 10 27.65 -12.91 13.15
CA THR A 10 27.53 -14.15 12.36
C THR A 10 27.76 -13.86 10.89
N LYS A 11 27.99 -14.91 10.09
CA LYS A 11 28.14 -14.77 8.64
C LYS A 11 26.92 -14.09 8.00
N SER A 12 25.70 -14.41 8.45
CA SER A 12 24.47 -13.82 7.93
C SER A 12 24.32 -12.35 8.31
N THR A 13 24.70 -11.96 9.53
CA THR A 13 24.52 -10.56 9.99
C THR A 13 25.58 -9.60 9.42
N ARG A 14 26.73 -10.10 8.95
CA ARG A 14 27.80 -9.26 8.38
C ARG A 14 27.37 -8.47 7.15
N GLY A 15 26.62 -9.11 6.26
CA GLY A 15 26.16 -8.49 5.00
C GLY A 15 24.68 -8.08 5.01
N THR A 16 23.98 -8.24 6.14
CA THR A 16 22.55 -7.96 6.19
C THR A 16 22.30 -6.46 6.36
N VAL A 17 21.66 -5.88 5.38
CA VAL A 17 21.18 -4.50 5.40
C VAL A 17 19.67 -4.53 5.15
N VAL A 18 18.90 -3.90 6.02
CA VAL A 18 17.45 -3.85 5.91
C VAL A 18 16.97 -2.40 5.95
N VAL A 19 15.81 -2.17 5.39
CA VAL A 19 15.15 -0.85 5.46
C VAL A 19 14.73 -0.59 6.90
N ASP A 20 15.06 0.60 7.42
CA ASP A 20 14.60 1.03 8.73
C ASP A 20 13.09 1.32 8.68
N ARG A 21 12.36 0.67 9.56
CA ARG A 21 10.90 0.80 9.71
C ARG A 21 10.51 1.42 11.04
N SER A 22 11.43 2.12 11.68
CA SER A 22 11.19 2.71 13.01
C SER A 22 10.08 3.75 13.03
N SER A 23 9.88 4.47 11.91
CA SER A 23 8.85 5.48 11.72
C SER A 23 7.45 4.91 11.46
N LEU A 24 7.34 3.62 11.15
CA LEU A 24 6.07 2.97 10.87
C LEU A 24 5.38 2.49 12.14
N TRP A 25 4.07 2.32 12.03
CA TRP A 25 3.26 1.73 13.10
C TRP A 25 3.73 0.30 13.41
N LYS A 26 4.02 0.03 14.70
CA LYS A 26 4.52 -1.27 15.18
C LYS A 26 3.43 -2.20 15.72
N GLY A 27 2.22 -1.70 15.87
CA GLY A 27 1.09 -2.47 16.39
C GLY A 27 0.42 -3.37 15.37
N SER A 28 -0.64 -4.04 15.80
CA SER A 28 -1.45 -4.91 14.93
C SER A 28 -2.21 -4.12 13.87
N PRO A 29 -2.42 -4.70 12.67
CA PRO A 29 -3.25 -4.08 11.65
C PRO A 29 -4.72 -4.00 12.09
N TYR A 30 -5.49 -3.15 11.44
CA TYR A 30 -6.91 -2.99 11.72
C TYR A 30 -7.69 -4.24 11.30
N LYS A 31 -8.18 -5.00 12.30
CA LYS A 31 -8.79 -6.33 12.11
C LYS A 31 -9.91 -6.38 11.06
N PRO A 32 -10.89 -5.43 11.03
CA PRO A 32 -11.98 -5.48 10.04
C PRO A 32 -11.53 -5.44 8.59
N LEU A 33 -10.37 -4.85 8.30
CA LEU A 33 -9.79 -4.75 6.97
C LEU A 33 -8.68 -5.80 6.72
N THR A 34 -8.65 -6.88 7.50
CA THR A 34 -7.67 -7.96 7.31
C THR A 34 -8.35 -9.29 7.05
N ARG A 35 -7.75 -10.07 6.15
CA ARG A 35 -8.15 -11.45 5.84
C ARG A 35 -7.01 -12.41 6.12
N GLY A 36 -7.35 -13.62 6.55
CA GLY A 36 -6.42 -14.75 6.52
C GLY A 36 -6.11 -15.12 5.07
N GLN A 37 -4.88 -15.48 4.79
CA GLN A 37 -4.48 -15.99 3.49
C GLN A 37 -3.97 -17.41 3.66
N ASN A 38 -4.66 -18.37 3.06
CA ASN A 38 -4.28 -19.77 3.05
C ASN A 38 -3.55 -20.07 1.74
N PHE A 39 -2.40 -20.71 1.87
CA PHE A 39 -1.62 -21.19 0.73
C PHE A 39 -1.74 -22.70 0.66
N THR A 40 -2.08 -23.24 -0.49
CA THR A 40 -2.20 -24.69 -0.71
C THR A 40 -0.84 -25.35 -0.91
N GLY A 41 0.21 -24.55 -1.19
CA GLY A 41 1.55 -25.08 -1.48
C GLY A 41 1.61 -26.00 -2.69
N GLY A 42 0.74 -25.76 -3.69
CA GLY A 42 0.66 -26.58 -4.90
C GLY A 42 0.04 -27.96 -4.70
N ARG A 43 -0.63 -28.22 -3.56
CA ARG A 43 -1.31 -29.49 -3.25
C ARG A 43 -2.77 -29.44 -3.67
N ASN A 44 -3.27 -30.57 -4.17
CA ASN A 44 -4.68 -30.76 -4.45
C ASN A 44 -5.47 -31.15 -3.19
N ASN A 45 -6.76 -31.47 -3.35
CA ASN A 45 -7.63 -31.94 -2.27
C ASN A 45 -7.14 -33.24 -1.59
N ASN A 46 -6.39 -34.09 -2.31
CA ASN A 46 -5.79 -35.33 -1.78
C ASN A 46 -4.41 -35.10 -1.14
N GLY A 47 -3.93 -33.86 -1.00
CA GLY A 47 -2.64 -33.52 -0.44
C GLY A 47 -1.44 -33.79 -1.35
N ARG A 48 -1.64 -34.24 -2.60
CA ARG A 48 -0.57 -34.50 -3.57
C ARG A 48 -0.14 -33.21 -4.25
N ILE A 49 1.16 -33.08 -4.53
CA ILE A 49 1.72 -31.95 -5.28
C ILE A 49 1.29 -32.09 -6.75
N THR A 50 0.41 -31.22 -7.20
CA THR A 50 -0.03 -31.12 -8.60
C THR A 50 0.61 -29.95 -9.33
N SER A 51 1.06 -28.93 -8.60
CA SER A 51 1.78 -27.77 -9.13
C SER A 51 3.11 -27.63 -8.42
N ARG A 52 4.22 -27.78 -9.14
CA ARG A 52 5.58 -27.66 -8.58
C ARG A 52 5.96 -26.19 -8.33
N HIS A 53 7.00 -25.97 -7.54
CA HIS A 53 7.58 -24.67 -7.24
C HIS A 53 6.59 -23.67 -6.58
N MET A 54 5.55 -24.16 -5.96
CA MET A 54 4.59 -23.39 -5.18
C MET A 54 4.66 -23.78 -3.71
N GLY A 55 4.76 -22.80 -2.84
CA GLY A 55 4.75 -23.01 -1.41
C GLY A 55 5.78 -22.18 -0.69
N GLY A 56 5.89 -22.44 0.60
CA GLY A 56 6.81 -21.74 1.50
C GLY A 56 6.33 -20.34 1.91
N GLY A 57 7.19 -19.66 2.61
CA GLY A 57 6.91 -18.34 3.18
C GLY A 57 6.17 -18.43 4.52
N SER A 58 6.27 -17.35 5.27
CA SER A 58 5.57 -17.25 6.55
C SER A 58 4.11 -16.87 6.35
N LYS A 59 3.28 -17.25 7.30
CA LYS A 59 1.86 -16.90 7.31
C LYS A 59 1.67 -15.38 7.42
N HIS A 60 0.97 -14.78 6.46
CA HIS A 60 0.65 -13.35 6.48
C HIS A 60 -0.85 -13.11 6.56
N LYS A 61 -1.19 -11.93 7.09
CA LYS A 61 -2.55 -11.39 6.97
C LYS A 61 -2.60 -10.51 5.73
N PHE A 62 -3.59 -10.71 4.88
CA PHE A 62 -3.86 -9.85 3.73
C PHE A 62 -4.63 -8.60 4.18
N ARG A 63 -4.22 -7.41 3.73
CA ARG A 63 -4.92 -6.15 3.98
C ARG A 63 -5.77 -5.81 2.78
N ILE A 64 -7.02 -5.45 3.03
CA ILE A 64 -7.95 -5.00 1.99
C ILE A 64 -7.64 -3.53 1.72
N ILE A 65 -7.12 -3.25 0.54
CA ILE A 65 -6.75 -1.90 0.12
C ILE A 65 -7.85 -1.33 -0.76
N ASP A 66 -8.21 -0.09 -0.51
CA ASP A 66 -9.13 0.66 -1.37
C ASP A 66 -8.36 1.26 -2.55
N PHE A 67 -8.47 0.60 -3.70
CA PHE A 67 -7.91 1.06 -4.98
C PHE A 67 -8.87 1.96 -5.75
N PHE A 68 -10.14 2.02 -5.35
CA PHE A 68 -11.19 2.71 -6.08
C PHE A 68 -11.41 4.14 -5.59
N ARG A 69 -11.10 4.42 -4.33
CA ARG A 69 -11.38 5.72 -3.71
C ARG A 69 -12.83 6.16 -3.95
N LYS A 70 -13.79 5.27 -3.67
CA LYS A 70 -15.22 5.45 -3.99
C LYS A 70 -15.88 6.63 -3.28
N LYS A 71 -15.40 6.99 -2.09
CA LYS A 71 -15.94 8.12 -1.32
C LYS A 71 -15.41 9.43 -1.88
N LYS A 72 -16.18 10.03 -2.78
CA LYS A 72 -15.88 11.32 -3.40
C LYS A 72 -16.35 12.46 -2.50
N ASN A 73 -15.62 13.59 -2.52
CA ASN A 73 -15.92 14.83 -1.79
C ASN A 73 -16.09 14.62 -0.27
N MET A 74 -15.41 13.61 0.28
CA MET A 74 -15.40 13.34 1.71
C MET A 74 -13.96 13.36 2.20
N PRO A 75 -13.60 14.29 3.08
CA PRO A 75 -12.25 14.35 3.62
C PRO A 75 -11.99 13.17 4.56
N ALA A 76 -10.75 12.72 4.55
CA ALA A 76 -10.24 11.69 5.43
C ALA A 76 -8.92 12.14 6.05
N ILE A 77 -8.63 11.65 7.25
CA ILE A 77 -7.39 11.93 7.97
C ILE A 77 -6.54 10.68 8.00
N VAL A 78 -5.25 10.82 7.74
CA VAL A 78 -4.27 9.75 7.87
C VAL A 78 -4.03 9.47 9.36
N GLU A 79 -4.50 8.33 9.84
CA GLU A 79 -4.33 7.90 11.22
C GLU A 79 -2.91 7.40 11.49
N ARG A 80 -2.40 6.56 10.59
CA ARG A 80 -1.07 5.96 10.70
C ARG A 80 -0.61 5.33 9.40
N ILE A 81 0.71 5.12 9.28
CA ILE A 81 1.33 4.41 8.15
C ILE A 81 1.82 3.06 8.65
N GLU A 82 1.50 2.00 7.90
CA GLU A 82 1.80 0.62 8.27
C GLU A 82 2.66 -0.07 7.21
N TYR A 83 3.40 -1.07 7.65
CA TYR A 83 4.05 -2.05 6.78
C TYR A 83 3.07 -3.14 6.37
N ASP A 84 3.02 -3.45 5.07
CA ASP A 84 2.26 -4.59 4.55
C ASP A 84 3.22 -5.67 4.01
N PRO A 85 3.20 -6.91 4.54
CA PRO A 85 4.06 -7.99 4.06
C PRO A 85 3.68 -8.49 2.65
N ASN A 86 2.52 -8.10 2.11
CA ASN A 86 2.03 -8.55 0.81
C ASN A 86 2.44 -7.64 -0.34
N ARG A 87 3.08 -6.50 -0.05
CA ARG A 87 3.52 -5.53 -1.06
C ARG A 87 4.77 -4.80 -0.64
N THR A 88 5.47 -4.25 -1.59
CA THR A 88 6.69 -3.46 -1.35
C THR A 88 6.38 -2.05 -0.86
N ALA A 89 5.25 -1.47 -1.28
CA ALA A 89 4.80 -0.15 -0.84
C ALA A 89 4.18 -0.19 0.56
N TYR A 90 4.39 0.88 1.33
CA TYR A 90 3.69 1.08 2.59
C TYR A 90 2.22 1.40 2.35
N ILE A 91 1.41 1.19 3.37
CA ILE A 91 -0.03 1.49 3.37
C ILE A 91 -0.35 2.50 4.44
N ALA A 92 -1.33 3.34 4.18
CA ALA A 92 -1.86 4.29 5.16
C ALA A 92 -3.27 3.90 5.57
N LEU A 93 -3.52 3.85 6.87
CA LEU A 93 -4.86 3.74 7.43
C LEU A 93 -5.44 5.14 7.50
N ILE A 94 -6.56 5.35 6.83
CA ILE A 94 -7.28 6.61 6.79
C ILE A 94 -8.63 6.47 7.50
N THR A 95 -9.07 7.53 8.12
CA THR A 95 -10.38 7.62 8.77
C THR A 95 -11.16 8.75 8.12
N TYR A 96 -12.31 8.44 7.53
CA TYR A 96 -13.24 9.40 6.97
C TYR A 96 -14.06 10.09 8.06
N GLU A 97 -14.71 11.20 7.74
CA GLU A 97 -15.59 11.91 8.68
C GLU A 97 -16.75 11.04 9.23
N ASP A 98 -17.24 10.09 8.44
CA ASP A 98 -18.24 9.11 8.84
C ASP A 98 -17.68 8.00 9.76
N LYS A 99 -16.46 8.16 10.26
CA LYS A 99 -15.72 7.20 11.12
C LYS A 99 -15.40 5.85 10.43
N GLN A 100 -15.72 5.68 9.16
CA GLN A 100 -15.28 4.50 8.42
C GLN A 100 -13.77 4.59 8.15
N LYS A 101 -13.10 3.43 8.23
CA LYS A 101 -11.67 3.32 7.98
C LYS A 101 -11.40 2.58 6.68
N SER A 102 -10.35 2.98 5.99
CA SER A 102 -9.88 2.33 4.76
C SER A 102 -8.36 2.28 4.74
N TYR A 103 -7.80 1.29 4.06
CA TYR A 103 -6.38 1.28 3.71
C TYR A 103 -6.18 1.82 2.30
N ILE A 104 -5.18 2.65 2.13
CA ILE A 104 -4.72 3.14 0.82
C ILE A 104 -3.23 2.86 0.66
N ILE A 105 -2.74 2.86 -0.59
CA ILE A 105 -1.30 2.89 -0.85
C ILE A 105 -0.76 4.24 -0.38
N CYS A 106 0.31 4.20 0.40
CA CYS A 106 0.94 5.41 0.93
C CYS A 106 1.87 6.03 -0.12
N PRO A 107 1.57 7.23 -0.66
CA PRO A 107 2.51 7.96 -1.50
C PRO A 107 3.69 8.47 -0.70
N GLN A 108 4.79 8.76 -1.39
CA GLN A 108 5.96 9.39 -0.80
C GLN A 108 5.59 10.78 -0.29
N GLY A 109 6.01 11.10 0.93
CA GLY A 109 5.77 12.41 1.55
C GLY A 109 4.50 12.50 2.39
N LEU A 110 3.59 11.52 2.31
CA LEU A 110 2.39 11.49 3.17
C LEU A 110 2.79 11.27 4.63
N LYS A 111 2.17 12.02 5.54
CA LYS A 111 2.43 11.95 6.98
C LYS A 111 1.16 11.63 7.77
N LYS A 112 1.37 11.17 9.00
CA LYS A 112 0.26 11.03 9.97
C LYS A 112 -0.36 12.39 10.25
N GLY A 113 -1.69 12.47 10.20
CA GLY A 113 -2.46 13.69 10.42
C GLY A 113 -2.79 14.48 9.16
N ASP A 114 -2.20 14.13 8.01
CA ASP A 114 -2.52 14.79 6.74
C ASP A 114 -3.99 14.54 6.38
N LYS A 115 -4.63 15.58 5.85
CA LYS A 115 -5.97 15.49 5.27
C LYS A 115 -5.87 15.13 3.81
N ILE A 116 -6.66 14.17 3.39
CA ILE A 116 -6.72 13.69 2.01
C ILE A 116 -8.16 13.62 1.55
N GLU A 117 -8.37 13.86 0.27
CA GLU A 117 -9.69 13.89 -0.33
C GLU A 117 -9.67 13.28 -1.74
N SER A 118 -10.84 12.88 -2.22
CA SER A 118 -11.03 12.36 -3.57
C SER A 118 -12.19 13.07 -4.23
N GLY A 119 -12.04 13.56 -5.45
CA GLY A 119 -13.13 14.26 -6.15
C GLY A 119 -12.65 15.02 -7.36
N LYS A 120 -13.59 15.80 -7.98
CA LYS A 120 -13.27 16.59 -9.18
C LYS A 120 -12.61 17.92 -8.86
N ASN A 121 -13.05 18.61 -7.79
CA ASN A 121 -12.59 19.97 -7.44
C ASN A 121 -11.69 19.93 -6.20
N VAL A 122 -10.82 18.93 -6.11
CA VAL A 122 -9.92 18.76 -4.97
C VAL A 122 -8.58 19.37 -5.30
N GLU A 123 -7.96 19.99 -4.31
CA GLU A 123 -6.63 20.56 -4.46
C GLU A 123 -5.59 19.48 -4.81
N ILE A 124 -4.61 19.83 -5.66
CA ILE A 124 -3.53 18.93 -6.05
C ILE A 124 -2.52 18.83 -4.92
N LYS A 125 -2.79 17.91 -4.00
CA LYS A 125 -1.93 17.58 -2.84
C LYS A 125 -1.57 16.10 -2.81
N ILE A 126 -0.48 15.78 -2.12
CA ILE A 126 -0.04 14.41 -1.92
C ILE A 126 -1.14 13.61 -1.19
N GLY A 127 -1.53 12.48 -1.78
CA GLY A 127 -2.56 11.60 -1.23
C GLY A 127 -3.97 11.85 -1.75
N ASN A 128 -4.22 12.97 -2.41
CA ASN A 128 -5.51 13.25 -3.05
C ASN A 128 -5.70 12.41 -4.33
N SER A 129 -6.94 12.21 -4.73
CA SER A 129 -7.30 11.44 -5.92
C SER A 129 -8.23 12.27 -6.79
N LEU A 130 -7.81 12.50 -8.05
CA LEU A 130 -8.49 13.33 -9.04
C LEU A 130 -8.61 12.58 -10.37
N GLU A 131 -9.45 13.10 -11.27
CA GLU A 131 -9.47 12.67 -12.67
C GLU A 131 -8.21 13.20 -13.38
N LEU A 132 -7.64 12.42 -14.31
CA LEU A 132 -6.37 12.79 -14.97
C LEU A 132 -6.45 14.12 -15.72
N LYS A 133 -7.60 14.47 -16.26
CA LYS A 133 -7.83 15.74 -16.96
C LYS A 133 -7.69 16.99 -16.08
N ASP A 134 -7.88 16.82 -14.76
CA ASP A 134 -7.84 17.91 -13.78
C ASP A 134 -6.43 18.07 -13.16
N ILE A 135 -5.46 17.26 -13.64
CA ILE A 135 -4.08 17.25 -13.15
C ILE A 135 -3.18 17.88 -14.20
N PRO A 136 -2.30 18.81 -13.85
CA PRO A 136 -1.39 19.44 -14.80
C PRO A 136 -0.35 18.44 -15.33
N PRO A 137 0.05 18.56 -16.60
CA PRO A 137 1.12 17.76 -17.18
C PRO A 137 2.44 17.98 -16.40
N GLY A 138 3.31 16.98 -16.43
CA GLY A 138 4.55 16.95 -15.65
C GLY A 138 4.39 16.45 -14.21
N THR A 139 3.15 16.25 -13.73
CA THR A 139 2.91 15.75 -12.37
C THR A 139 3.22 14.25 -12.28
N SER A 140 3.94 13.88 -11.21
CA SER A 140 4.22 12.47 -10.89
C SER A 140 3.07 11.84 -10.12
N LEU A 141 2.54 10.74 -10.63
CA LEU A 141 1.34 10.06 -10.14
C LEU A 141 1.64 8.63 -9.71
N HIS A 142 0.77 8.06 -8.89
CA HIS A 142 0.77 6.65 -8.52
C HIS A 142 -0.67 6.10 -8.51
N ASN A 143 -0.80 4.78 -8.49
CA ASN A 143 -2.10 4.07 -8.41
C ASN A 143 -3.10 4.53 -9.48
N VAL A 144 -2.65 4.60 -10.74
CA VAL A 144 -3.43 5.11 -11.87
C VAL A 144 -4.36 4.02 -12.42
N GLU A 145 -5.59 4.39 -12.76
CA GLU A 145 -6.56 3.53 -13.43
C GLU A 145 -6.27 3.45 -14.94
N LEU A 146 -6.47 2.28 -15.53
CA LEU A 146 -6.46 2.10 -16.99
C LEU A 146 -7.82 2.42 -17.60
N ILE A 147 -8.88 2.06 -16.90
CA ILE A 147 -10.27 2.29 -17.30
C ILE A 147 -10.95 2.96 -16.11
N PRO A 148 -11.65 4.07 -16.32
CA PRO A 148 -12.34 4.78 -15.24
C PRO A 148 -13.26 3.86 -14.43
N GLY A 149 -13.15 3.90 -13.12
CA GLY A 149 -13.98 3.12 -12.19
C GLY A 149 -13.51 1.68 -11.93
N ASN A 150 -12.43 1.20 -12.58
CA ASN A 150 -11.90 -0.15 -12.35
C ASN A 150 -10.85 -0.22 -11.22
N GLY A 151 -10.60 0.89 -10.55
CA GLY A 151 -9.57 1.00 -9.52
C GLY A 151 -8.15 1.09 -10.08
N GLY A 152 -7.29 1.74 -9.36
CA GLY A 152 -5.89 1.92 -9.78
C GLY A 152 -5.19 0.59 -10.04
N LYS A 153 -4.46 0.48 -11.12
CA LYS A 153 -3.71 -0.73 -11.54
C LYS A 153 -2.23 -0.46 -11.77
N LEU A 154 -1.87 0.72 -12.25
CA LEU A 154 -0.50 1.11 -12.57
C LEU A 154 0.19 1.80 -11.38
N ALA A 155 1.51 1.72 -11.31
CA ALA A 155 2.35 2.35 -10.28
C ALA A 155 1.89 2.09 -8.84
N ARG A 156 1.78 0.81 -8.47
CA ARG A 156 1.40 0.36 -7.12
C ARG A 156 2.58 -0.05 -6.24
N SER A 157 3.70 -0.41 -6.86
CA SER A 157 4.88 -0.89 -6.13
C SER A 157 5.70 0.27 -5.59
N ALA A 158 6.49 0.01 -4.56
CA ALA A 158 7.43 1.03 -4.07
C ALA A 158 8.40 1.45 -5.17
N GLY A 159 8.66 2.75 -5.27
CA GLY A 159 9.56 3.33 -6.25
C GLY A 159 8.99 3.44 -7.67
N SER A 160 7.75 2.97 -7.92
CA SER A 160 7.10 3.16 -9.22
C SER A 160 6.28 4.45 -9.25
N SER A 161 6.39 5.17 -10.35
CA SER A 161 5.63 6.41 -10.62
C SER A 161 5.28 6.50 -12.10
N ILE A 162 4.30 7.30 -12.42
CA ILE A 162 3.88 7.64 -13.79
C ILE A 162 3.90 9.15 -13.87
N THR A 163 4.47 9.68 -14.95
CA THR A 163 4.42 11.13 -15.24
C THR A 163 3.35 11.37 -16.28
N LEU A 164 2.48 12.33 -16.02
CA LEU A 164 1.49 12.78 -17.00
C LEU A 164 2.18 13.64 -18.03
N SER A 165 2.15 13.24 -19.28
CA SER A 165 2.85 13.93 -20.37
C SER A 165 1.97 14.84 -21.23
N GLY A 166 0.68 14.89 -21.01
CA GLY A 166 -0.27 15.72 -21.77
C GLY A 166 -1.29 14.90 -22.52
#